data_e07063bf1c32d43e057d9459d65ecf6a
#
_entry.id   e07063bf1c32d43e057d9459d65ecf6a
#
_cell.length_a   1.000
_cell.length_b   1.000
_cell.length_c   1.000
_cell.angle_alpha   90.00
_cell.angle_beta   90.00
_cell.angle_gamma   90.00
#
_symmetry.space_group_name_H-M   'P 1'
#
loop_
_entity.id
_entity.type
_entity.pdbx_description
1 polymer ?
#
loop_
_entity_poly.entity_id
_entity_poly.type
_entity_poly.pdbx_seq_one_letter_code
_entity_poly.pdbx_strand_id
1 'polypeptide(L)'
;ILNMRPDYPAYTEDGSINMISYYVENPLFTLKNIKEGKGKDFTGSLGLEWDIIPGLTLRTNGTLKYGINKNLTYNRKYYDDGTSSSTVSKNESYTYVWDNTLTYLKTLEDHNLVGLLGFSIEKYESDGLSASGSNFPDDEVLTNLGSAATKNSIASSYNSNTLVSTFARLEYKFKNRYLATFTFRADGSSKFGPDKRWGYFPSGALAWIISEENFLKDYSHIVSYLKLRASIGKTGSQNLGNYAWRTLMGSATYNDAPGIKPSSLGNDILQWESQVQKEIGLDYGFWDDRIRGSIGYYQKKVDNLLYSDPVPYSSSFSSVTQNIGSLKNKGFEFDVKVDIIKNTQKDLTWDFDFNVARNITTLEKLNSEAEYFGGGAYDYFKI
;
A
#
# COMPACT_ATOMS: atom_id res chain seq x y z
N ILE A 1 10.87 -25.92 -9.54
CA ILE A 1 11.25 -27.15 -8.81
C ILE A 1 10.00 -27.97 -8.45
N LEU A 2 8.93 -27.38 -7.93
CA LEU A 2 7.70 -28.10 -7.52
C LEU A 2 6.94 -28.81 -8.65
N ASN A 3 7.17 -28.41 -9.91
CA ASN A 3 6.50 -29.03 -11.08
C ASN A 3 7.33 -30.13 -11.74
N MET A 4 8.51 -30.42 -11.21
CA MET A 4 9.40 -31.42 -11.75
C MET A 4 9.22 -32.75 -11.01
N ARG A 5 9.08 -33.84 -11.76
CA ARG A 5 9.03 -35.18 -11.18
C ARG A 5 10.37 -35.52 -10.56
N PRO A 6 10.40 -36.10 -9.34
CA PRO A 6 11.64 -36.39 -8.62
C PRO A 6 12.45 -37.55 -9.24
N ASP A 7 11.85 -38.32 -10.13
CA ASP A 7 12.47 -39.45 -10.82
C ASP A 7 13.25 -39.10 -12.09
N TYR A 8 13.17 -37.81 -12.53
CA TYR A 8 13.99 -37.36 -13.65
C TYR A 8 15.41 -37.02 -13.22
N PRO A 9 16.45 -37.64 -13.86
CA PRO A 9 17.84 -37.31 -13.55
C PRO A 9 18.14 -35.87 -13.99
N ALA A 10 18.86 -35.14 -13.15
CA ALA A 10 19.22 -33.76 -13.39
C ALA A 10 20.23 -33.59 -14.54
N TYR A 11 21.06 -34.62 -14.76
CA TYR A 11 22.12 -34.68 -15.76
C TYR A 11 21.96 -35.92 -16.62
N THR A 12 22.41 -35.85 -17.86
CA THR A 12 22.59 -36.97 -18.77
C THR A 12 23.86 -37.78 -18.42
N GLU A 13 24.08 -38.94 -19.04
CA GLU A 13 25.23 -39.79 -18.80
C GLU A 13 26.59 -39.13 -19.13
N ASP A 14 26.59 -38.18 -20.08
CA ASP A 14 27.74 -37.38 -20.47
C ASP A 14 27.99 -36.16 -19.55
N GLY A 15 27.18 -35.98 -18.50
CA GLY A 15 27.31 -34.89 -17.53
C GLY A 15 26.68 -33.56 -17.97
N SER A 16 26.02 -33.49 -19.13
CA SER A 16 25.25 -32.33 -19.54
C SER A 16 23.95 -32.22 -18.77
N ILE A 17 23.34 -31.02 -18.71
CA ILE A 17 22.06 -30.85 -18.06
C ILE A 17 20.98 -31.59 -18.89
N ASN A 18 20.23 -32.47 -18.22
CA ASN A 18 19.19 -33.24 -18.90
C ASN A 18 18.01 -32.32 -19.31
N MET A 19 17.75 -32.24 -20.61
CA MET A 19 16.67 -31.49 -21.21
C MET A 19 15.41 -32.36 -21.23
N ILE A 20 14.63 -32.28 -20.16
CA ILE A 20 13.58 -33.26 -19.82
C ILE A 20 12.45 -33.25 -20.86
N SER A 21 11.94 -32.10 -21.25
CA SER A 21 10.87 -31.99 -22.23
C SER A 21 10.73 -30.54 -22.71
N TYR A 22 10.13 -30.35 -23.88
CA TYR A 22 9.82 -29.02 -24.42
C TYR A 22 8.92 -28.18 -23.50
N TYR A 23 8.08 -28.83 -22.68
CA TYR A 23 7.13 -28.17 -21.79
C TYR A 23 7.61 -28.02 -20.35
N VAL A 24 8.67 -28.71 -19.97
CA VAL A 24 9.19 -28.70 -18.58
C VAL A 24 10.69 -28.49 -18.60
N GLU A 25 11.10 -27.27 -18.36
CA GLU A 25 12.52 -26.91 -18.27
C GLU A 25 13.18 -27.51 -17.03
N ASN A 26 14.41 -28.00 -17.19
CA ASN A 26 15.22 -28.39 -16.07
C ASN A 26 15.60 -27.14 -15.23
N PRO A 27 15.29 -27.09 -13.93
CA PRO A 27 15.62 -25.95 -13.10
C PRO A 27 17.10 -25.57 -13.09
N LEU A 28 18.01 -26.54 -13.27
CA LEU A 28 19.45 -26.29 -13.35
C LEU A 28 19.81 -25.46 -14.59
N PHE A 29 19.08 -25.63 -15.69
CA PHE A 29 19.26 -24.80 -16.88
C PHE A 29 18.81 -23.36 -16.62
N THR A 30 17.64 -23.19 -15.98
CA THR A 30 17.12 -21.87 -15.62
C THR A 30 18.06 -21.09 -14.70
N LEU A 31 18.84 -21.79 -13.86
CA LEU A 31 19.88 -21.15 -13.01
C LEU A 31 21.06 -20.58 -13.81
N LYS A 32 21.26 -20.99 -15.06
CA LYS A 32 22.28 -20.40 -15.94
C LYS A 32 21.85 -19.06 -16.55
N ASN A 33 20.56 -18.71 -16.48
CA ASN A 33 20.07 -17.42 -16.95
C ASN A 33 20.62 -16.30 -16.09
N ILE A 34 20.95 -15.18 -16.71
CA ILE A 34 21.46 -14.01 -15.99
C ILE A 34 20.29 -13.15 -15.56
N LYS A 35 20.15 -12.88 -14.26
CA LYS A 35 19.20 -11.93 -13.72
C LYS A 35 19.93 -11.01 -12.75
N GLU A 36 20.17 -9.78 -13.15
CA GLU A 36 20.85 -8.78 -12.34
C GLU A 36 19.90 -7.60 -12.07
N GLY A 37 19.77 -7.23 -10.80
CA GLY A 37 19.10 -6.01 -10.37
C GLY A 37 20.08 -5.13 -9.59
N LYS A 38 20.24 -3.88 -10.01
CA LYS A 38 21.08 -2.90 -9.33
C LYS A 38 20.26 -1.67 -9.02
N GLY A 39 19.99 -1.44 -7.73
CA GLY A 39 19.31 -0.26 -7.22
C GLY A 39 20.27 0.67 -6.50
N LYS A 40 20.01 1.96 -6.60
CA LYS A 40 20.64 3.00 -5.80
C LYS A 40 19.54 3.96 -5.36
N ASP A 41 19.45 4.18 -4.07
CA ASP A 41 18.47 5.08 -3.48
C ASP A 41 19.20 6.14 -2.65
N PHE A 42 18.77 7.36 -2.81
CA PHE A 42 19.22 8.50 -2.02
C PHE A 42 18.00 9.17 -1.39
N THR A 43 18.07 9.43 -0.11
CA THR A 43 17.06 10.23 0.59
C THR A 43 17.77 11.33 1.37
N GLY A 44 17.43 12.57 1.06
CA GLY A 44 17.90 13.75 1.78
C GLY A 44 16.72 14.52 2.35
N SER A 45 16.78 14.92 3.62
CA SER A 45 15.78 15.74 4.28
C SER A 45 16.44 16.93 4.96
N LEU A 46 15.82 18.10 4.82
CA LEU A 46 16.19 19.32 5.52
C LEU A 46 14.96 19.86 6.25
N GLY A 47 15.06 20.00 7.56
CA GLY A 47 14.00 20.52 8.42
C GLY A 47 14.45 21.77 9.16
N LEU A 48 13.51 22.68 9.34
CA LEU A 48 13.61 23.83 10.20
C LEU A 48 12.47 23.79 11.22
N GLU A 49 12.81 23.99 12.47
CA GLU A 49 11.86 24.14 13.57
C GLU A 49 12.07 25.50 14.24
N TRP A 50 10.96 26.22 14.43
CA TRP A 50 10.99 27.54 15.02
C TRP A 50 9.90 27.68 16.07
N ASP A 51 10.31 27.88 17.30
CA ASP A 51 9.43 28.25 18.39
C ASP A 51 9.15 29.76 18.33
N ILE A 52 7.99 30.11 17.79
CA ILE A 52 7.59 31.51 17.53
C ILE A 52 7.29 32.21 18.86
N ILE A 53 6.53 31.54 19.72
CA ILE A 53 6.23 31.96 21.10
C ILE A 53 6.09 30.69 21.96
N PRO A 54 6.13 30.78 23.29
CA PRO A 54 5.93 29.63 24.15
C PRO A 54 4.66 28.83 23.79
N GLY A 55 4.85 27.57 23.43
CA GLY A 55 3.78 26.67 23.01
C GLY A 55 3.37 26.73 21.55
N LEU A 56 3.91 27.67 20.72
CA LEU A 56 3.62 27.76 19.28
C LEU A 56 4.89 27.46 18.46
N THR A 57 4.92 26.31 17.84
CA THR A 57 6.05 25.81 17.04
C THR A 57 5.66 25.66 15.58
N LEU A 58 6.44 26.27 14.70
CA LEU A 58 6.39 26.04 13.25
C LEU A 58 7.49 25.06 12.86
N ARG A 59 7.13 24.00 12.13
CA ARG A 59 8.09 23.08 11.53
C ARG A 59 7.86 23.03 10.02
N THR A 60 8.93 23.19 9.25
CA THR A 60 8.95 22.97 7.80
C THR A 60 10.00 21.92 7.48
N ASN A 61 9.66 20.96 6.62
CA ASN A 61 10.57 19.90 6.23
C ASN A 61 10.47 19.62 4.73
N GLY A 62 11.59 19.71 4.05
CA GLY A 62 11.74 19.34 2.64
C GLY A 62 12.48 18.00 2.53
N THR A 63 11.92 17.06 1.79
CA THR A 63 12.53 15.75 1.53
C THR A 63 12.63 15.50 0.04
N LEU A 64 13.80 15.08 -0.41
CA LEU A 64 14.05 14.57 -1.76
C LEU A 64 14.41 13.09 -1.65
N LYS A 65 13.66 12.24 -2.37
CA LYS A 65 14.02 10.84 -2.60
C LYS A 65 14.36 10.67 -4.07
N TYR A 66 15.50 10.11 -4.34
CA TYR A 66 15.96 9.76 -5.69
C TYR A 66 16.25 8.26 -5.72
N GLY A 67 15.71 7.58 -6.70
CA GLY A 67 15.93 6.15 -6.92
C GLY A 67 16.32 5.88 -8.36
N ILE A 68 17.27 4.98 -8.57
CA ILE A 68 17.62 4.45 -9.88
C ILE A 68 17.71 2.95 -9.80
N ASN A 69 16.96 2.25 -10.64
CA ASN A 69 16.96 0.80 -10.75
C ASN A 69 17.33 0.39 -12.16
N LYS A 70 18.32 -0.50 -12.28
CA LYS A 70 18.72 -1.11 -13.53
C LYS A 70 18.55 -2.62 -13.42
N ASN A 71 17.80 -3.20 -14.31
CA ASN A 71 17.59 -4.65 -14.38
C ASN A 71 18.11 -5.18 -15.74
N LEU A 72 18.80 -6.31 -15.68
CA LEU A 72 19.21 -7.09 -16.80
C LEU A 72 18.63 -8.50 -16.64
N THR A 73 17.95 -8.98 -17.66
CA THR A 73 17.55 -10.38 -17.77
C THR A 73 18.11 -10.92 -19.07
N TYR A 74 18.82 -12.01 -19.01
CA TYR A 74 19.27 -12.76 -20.16
C TYR A 74 18.81 -14.20 -20.02
N ASN A 75 18.01 -14.68 -20.94
CA ASN A 75 17.55 -16.06 -21.01
C ASN A 75 18.32 -16.75 -22.14
N ARG A 76 19.00 -17.82 -21.80
CA ARG A 76 19.72 -18.67 -22.75
C ARG A 76 18.74 -19.49 -23.58
N LYS A 77 19.14 -19.90 -24.76
CA LYS A 77 18.35 -20.85 -25.55
C LYS A 77 18.31 -22.20 -24.84
N TYR A 78 17.13 -22.76 -24.66
CA TYR A 78 16.95 -24.04 -23.97
C TYR A 78 17.23 -25.23 -24.88
N TYR A 79 16.89 -25.13 -26.16
CA TYR A 79 17.20 -26.10 -27.20
C TYR A 79 18.04 -25.46 -28.33
N ASP A 80 18.67 -26.28 -29.17
CA ASP A 80 19.50 -25.79 -30.30
C ASP A 80 18.70 -24.94 -31.31
N ASP A 81 17.41 -25.23 -31.45
CA ASP A 81 16.46 -24.45 -32.25
C ASP A 81 15.79 -23.31 -31.47
N GLY A 82 16.09 -23.18 -30.16
CA GLY A 82 15.57 -22.16 -29.30
C GLY A 82 16.19 -20.78 -29.55
N THR A 83 15.55 -19.77 -28.97
CA THR A 83 15.95 -18.38 -29.12
C THR A 83 16.41 -17.81 -27.77
N SER A 84 17.66 -17.34 -27.70
CA SER A 84 18.13 -16.56 -26.57
C SER A 84 17.53 -15.15 -26.59
N SER A 85 17.28 -14.58 -25.42
CA SER A 85 16.69 -13.26 -25.30
C SER A 85 17.32 -12.45 -24.18
N SER A 86 17.39 -11.15 -24.37
CA SER A 86 17.83 -10.20 -23.34
C SER A 86 16.91 -9.02 -23.21
N THR A 87 16.67 -8.57 -22.01
CA THR A 87 15.97 -7.33 -21.70
C THR A 87 16.78 -6.52 -20.70
N VAL A 88 16.99 -5.25 -21.03
CA VAL A 88 17.60 -4.27 -20.13
C VAL A 88 16.58 -3.19 -19.86
N SER A 89 16.35 -2.89 -18.60
CA SER A 89 15.51 -1.76 -18.19
C SER A 89 16.25 -0.86 -17.20
N LYS A 90 16.00 0.43 -17.30
CA LYS A 90 16.45 1.46 -16.37
C LYS A 90 15.24 2.30 -15.99
N ASN A 91 15.03 2.50 -14.71
CA ASN A 91 13.99 3.38 -14.20
C ASN A 91 14.62 4.35 -13.19
N GLU A 92 14.37 5.63 -13.40
CA GLU A 92 14.73 6.70 -12.48
C GLU A 92 13.45 7.26 -11.86
N SER A 93 13.50 7.58 -10.57
CA SER A 93 12.35 8.15 -9.87
C SER A 93 12.78 9.25 -8.91
N TYR A 94 11.93 10.24 -8.81
CA TYR A 94 12.07 11.37 -7.89
C TYR A 94 10.79 11.50 -7.09
N THR A 95 10.93 11.69 -5.78
CA THR A 95 9.81 12.10 -4.91
C THR A 95 10.24 13.35 -4.14
N TYR A 96 9.50 14.41 -4.32
CA TYR A 96 9.65 15.67 -3.59
C TYR A 96 8.51 15.74 -2.58
N VAL A 97 8.85 15.95 -1.31
CA VAL A 97 7.85 16.16 -0.25
C VAL A 97 8.21 17.46 0.47
N TRP A 98 7.21 18.29 0.68
CA TRP A 98 7.34 19.48 1.48
C TRP A 98 6.20 19.55 2.49
N ASP A 99 6.54 19.37 3.76
CA ASP A 99 5.63 19.34 4.88
C ASP A 99 5.80 20.58 5.74
N ASN A 100 4.69 21.19 6.12
CA ASN A 100 4.66 22.33 7.02
C ASN A 100 3.62 22.07 8.10
N THR A 101 3.99 22.26 9.35
CA THR A 101 3.07 22.11 10.49
C THR A 101 3.23 23.27 11.45
N LEU A 102 2.12 23.79 11.92
CA LEU A 102 2.03 24.76 12.99
C LEU A 102 1.32 24.10 14.17
N THR A 103 2.02 23.93 15.27
CA THR A 103 1.51 23.26 16.46
C THR A 103 1.41 24.27 17.60
N TYR A 104 0.25 24.30 18.27
CA TYR A 104 0.03 25.10 19.46
C TYR A 104 -0.31 24.22 20.65
N LEU A 105 0.46 24.34 21.71
CA LEU A 105 0.32 23.63 22.99
C LEU A 105 -0.10 24.62 24.07
N LYS A 106 -1.20 24.32 24.77
CA LYS A 106 -1.66 25.12 25.91
C LYS A 106 -2.08 24.21 27.05
N THR A 107 -1.46 24.40 28.19
CA THR A 107 -1.87 23.77 29.45
C THR A 107 -2.43 24.84 30.37
N LEU A 108 -3.63 24.64 30.88
CA LEU A 108 -4.34 25.49 31.81
C LEU A 108 -4.89 24.61 32.95
N GLU A 109 -4.23 24.58 34.09
CA GLU A 109 -4.62 23.71 35.21
C GLU A 109 -4.90 22.25 34.74
N ASP A 110 -6.16 21.83 34.81
CA ASP A 110 -6.61 20.49 34.42
C ASP A 110 -6.84 20.32 32.89
N HIS A 111 -6.66 21.38 32.11
CA HIS A 111 -6.96 21.40 30.68
C HIS A 111 -5.67 21.37 29.83
N ASN A 112 -5.51 20.38 29.00
CA ASN A 112 -4.44 20.32 28.02
C ASN A 112 -5.03 20.38 26.61
N LEU A 113 -4.60 21.34 25.82
CA LEU A 113 -5.03 21.57 24.45
C LEU A 113 -3.83 21.48 23.52
N VAL A 114 -3.97 20.70 22.45
CA VAL A 114 -3.01 20.65 21.34
C VAL A 114 -3.76 20.92 20.05
N GLY A 115 -3.42 22.01 19.38
CA GLY A 115 -3.91 22.35 18.05
C GLY A 115 -2.79 22.17 17.02
N LEU A 116 -3.07 21.56 15.90
CA LEU A 116 -2.12 21.40 14.80
C LEU A 116 -2.81 21.76 13.50
N LEU A 117 -2.15 22.61 12.70
CA LEU A 117 -2.48 22.88 11.30
C LEU A 117 -1.33 22.38 10.44
N GLY A 118 -1.63 21.77 9.33
CA GLY A 118 -0.63 21.23 8.43
C GLY A 118 -0.96 21.43 6.95
N PHE A 119 0.10 21.55 6.18
CA PHE A 119 0.06 21.61 4.71
C PHE A 119 1.21 20.77 4.17
N SER A 120 0.90 19.93 3.17
CA SER A 120 1.88 19.05 2.54
C SER A 120 1.70 19.03 1.03
N ILE A 121 2.81 19.00 0.30
CA ILE A 121 2.83 18.70 -1.13
C ILE A 121 3.79 17.54 -1.34
N GLU A 122 3.31 16.53 -2.06
CA GLU A 122 4.11 15.43 -2.58
C GLU A 122 4.01 15.42 -4.10
N LYS A 123 5.16 15.35 -4.78
CA LYS A 123 5.26 15.15 -6.23
C LYS A 123 6.14 13.96 -6.50
N TYR A 124 5.61 13.01 -7.23
CA TYR A 124 6.33 11.85 -7.75
C TYR A 124 6.52 11.96 -9.25
N GLU A 125 7.71 11.67 -9.73
CA GLU A 125 8.07 11.58 -11.15
C GLU A 125 8.89 10.32 -11.37
N SER A 126 8.67 9.63 -12.48
CA SER A 126 9.51 8.53 -12.90
C SER A 126 9.69 8.52 -14.41
N ASP A 127 10.92 8.19 -14.82
CA ASP A 127 11.34 8.04 -16.21
C ASP A 127 11.89 6.63 -16.40
N GLY A 128 11.37 5.91 -17.36
CA GLY A 128 11.72 4.53 -17.64
C GLY A 128 12.17 4.35 -19.11
N LEU A 129 13.24 3.57 -19.28
CA LEU A 129 13.73 3.12 -20.57
C LEU A 129 13.91 1.61 -20.52
N SER A 130 13.41 0.90 -21.52
CA SER A 130 13.66 -0.53 -21.69
C SER A 130 13.96 -0.86 -23.14
N ALA A 131 14.82 -1.85 -23.32
CA ALA A 131 15.11 -2.40 -24.62
C ALA A 131 15.26 -3.91 -24.52
N SER A 132 14.81 -4.62 -25.55
CA SER A 132 14.94 -6.07 -25.64
C SER A 132 15.46 -6.50 -27.01
N GLY A 133 16.12 -7.64 -27.03
CA GLY A 133 16.63 -8.25 -28.27
C GLY A 133 16.73 -9.75 -28.10
N SER A 134 16.88 -10.44 -29.21
CA SER A 134 16.98 -11.90 -29.30
C SER A 134 17.97 -12.34 -30.36
N ASN A 135 18.20 -13.67 -30.46
CA ASN A 135 19.14 -14.29 -31.34
C ASN A 135 20.56 -13.80 -31.15
N PHE A 136 21.17 -14.21 -30.03
CA PHE A 136 22.56 -13.92 -29.73
C PHE A 136 23.47 -14.97 -30.40
N PRO A 137 24.63 -14.54 -30.89
CA PRO A 137 25.58 -15.46 -31.56
C PRO A 137 26.21 -16.48 -30.58
N ASP A 138 26.24 -16.14 -29.29
CA ASP A 138 26.81 -16.93 -28.23
C ASP A 138 26.08 -16.66 -26.91
N ASP A 139 25.80 -17.71 -26.15
CA ASP A 139 25.10 -17.63 -24.86
C ASP A 139 26.04 -17.48 -23.65
N GLU A 140 27.37 -17.55 -23.83
CA GLU A 140 28.34 -17.49 -22.74
C GLU A 140 29.06 -16.14 -22.66
N VAL A 141 29.50 -15.59 -23.78
CA VAL A 141 30.38 -14.42 -23.84
C VAL A 141 29.65 -13.17 -24.35
N LEU A 142 28.89 -13.29 -25.45
CA LEU A 142 28.26 -12.16 -26.13
C LEU A 142 26.81 -11.95 -25.66
N THR A 143 26.60 -11.84 -24.36
CA THR A 143 25.28 -11.72 -23.73
C THR A 143 24.77 -10.27 -23.59
N ASN A 144 25.58 -9.27 -23.95
CA ASN A 144 25.16 -7.87 -23.90
C ASN A 144 24.16 -7.55 -25.00
N LEU A 145 23.13 -6.74 -24.67
CA LEU A 145 22.00 -6.45 -25.56
C LEU A 145 22.42 -5.93 -26.94
N GLY A 146 23.56 -5.25 -27.05
CA GLY A 146 24.13 -4.79 -28.33
C GLY A 146 24.44 -5.90 -29.31
N SER A 147 24.74 -7.11 -28.83
CA SER A 147 25.10 -8.29 -29.63
C SER A 147 23.89 -9.06 -30.19
N ALA A 148 22.65 -8.70 -29.78
CA ALA A 148 21.45 -9.32 -30.33
C ALA A 148 21.32 -9.09 -31.85
N ALA A 149 21.11 -10.15 -32.60
CA ALA A 149 20.87 -10.03 -34.05
C ALA A 149 19.50 -9.43 -34.36
N THR A 150 18.50 -9.74 -33.52
CA THR A 150 17.15 -9.20 -33.65
C THR A 150 16.89 -8.17 -32.55
N LYS A 151 16.57 -6.91 -32.91
CA LYS A 151 16.16 -5.87 -31.99
C LYS A 151 14.64 -5.91 -31.86
N ASN A 152 14.15 -6.39 -30.70
CA ASN A 152 12.72 -6.70 -30.53
C ASN A 152 11.90 -5.45 -30.17
N SER A 153 12.34 -4.68 -29.19
CA SER A 153 11.61 -3.48 -28.75
C SER A 153 12.53 -2.45 -28.10
N ILE A 154 12.14 -1.20 -28.23
CA ILE A 154 12.66 -0.08 -27.46
C ILE A 154 11.41 0.64 -26.93
N ALA A 155 11.33 0.87 -25.64
CA ALA A 155 10.21 1.54 -25.00
C ALA A 155 10.71 2.54 -23.97
N SER A 156 10.03 3.68 -23.89
CA SER A 156 10.22 4.68 -22.85
C SER A 156 8.90 5.01 -22.19
N SER A 157 8.94 5.40 -20.93
CA SER A 157 7.76 5.79 -20.17
C SER A 157 8.07 6.96 -19.25
N TYR A 158 7.12 7.85 -19.11
CA TYR A 158 7.17 8.93 -18.14
C TYR A 158 5.87 8.94 -17.33
N ASN A 159 5.98 9.00 -16.01
CA ASN A 159 4.85 9.07 -15.11
C ASN A 159 5.06 10.18 -14.08
N SER A 160 3.98 10.88 -13.76
CA SER A 160 4.00 11.91 -12.74
C SER A 160 2.66 11.97 -12.01
N ASN A 161 2.70 12.19 -10.72
CA ASN A 161 1.52 12.54 -9.94
C ASN A 161 1.87 13.53 -8.83
N THR A 162 0.86 14.26 -8.38
CA THR A 162 0.98 15.26 -7.32
C THR A 162 -0.17 15.07 -6.35
N LEU A 163 0.14 15.13 -5.06
CA LEU A 163 -0.81 15.14 -3.95
C LEU A 163 -0.59 16.41 -3.13
N VAL A 164 -1.65 17.17 -2.92
CA VAL A 164 -1.66 18.36 -2.06
C VAL A 164 -2.61 18.08 -0.90
N SER A 165 -2.16 18.33 0.30
CA SER A 165 -2.89 18.00 1.52
C SER A 165 -2.93 19.19 2.47
N THR A 166 -4.10 19.44 3.04
CA THR A 166 -4.26 20.38 4.16
C THR A 166 -4.98 19.65 5.28
N PHE A 167 -4.49 19.79 6.51
CA PHE A 167 -5.07 19.09 7.64
C PHE A 167 -5.02 19.93 8.92
N ALA A 168 -5.99 19.65 9.77
CA ALA A 168 -6.10 20.22 11.10
C ALA A 168 -6.37 19.12 12.12
N ARG A 169 -5.77 19.22 13.30
CA ARG A 169 -6.00 18.31 14.41
C ARG A 169 -6.16 19.10 15.70
N LEU A 170 -7.14 18.72 16.50
CA LEU A 170 -7.38 19.24 17.82
C LEU A 170 -7.42 18.08 18.81
N GLU A 171 -6.57 18.13 19.82
CA GLU A 171 -6.57 17.21 20.94
C GLU A 171 -6.89 17.97 22.21
N TYR A 172 -7.81 17.45 22.96
CA TYR A 172 -8.21 18.01 24.24
C TYR A 172 -8.19 16.94 25.32
N LYS A 173 -7.55 17.22 26.42
CA LYS A 173 -7.50 16.37 27.60
C LYS A 173 -7.93 17.16 28.82
N PHE A 174 -8.91 16.64 29.54
CA PHE A 174 -9.41 17.22 30.78
C PHE A 174 -9.15 16.29 31.94
N LYS A 175 -8.51 16.82 33.00
CA LYS A 175 -8.15 16.11 34.24
C LYS A 175 -7.40 14.79 34.01
N ASN A 176 -6.72 14.63 32.88
CA ASN A 176 -6.12 13.37 32.48
C ASN A 176 -7.10 12.17 32.37
N ARG A 177 -8.41 12.42 32.35
CA ARG A 177 -9.46 11.38 32.35
C ARG A 177 -10.26 11.37 31.06
N TYR A 178 -10.62 12.55 30.58
CA TYR A 178 -11.46 12.71 29.38
C TYR A 178 -10.60 13.20 28.23
N LEU A 179 -10.53 12.43 27.18
CA LEU A 179 -9.74 12.75 26.02
C LEU A 179 -10.66 12.86 24.80
N ALA A 180 -10.46 13.89 24.01
CA ALA A 180 -11.15 14.08 22.74
C ALA A 180 -10.13 14.45 21.66
N THR A 181 -10.24 13.84 20.51
CA THR A 181 -9.43 14.17 19.33
C THR A 181 -10.35 14.39 18.14
N PHE A 182 -10.13 15.47 17.42
CA PHE A 182 -10.77 15.73 16.14
C PHE A 182 -9.70 15.98 15.10
N THR A 183 -9.85 15.35 13.91
CA THR A 183 -8.95 15.57 12.78
C THR A 183 -9.78 15.80 11.52
N PHE A 184 -9.37 16.76 10.74
CA PHE A 184 -9.91 17.01 9.41
C PHE A 184 -8.76 17.06 8.40
N ARG A 185 -8.90 16.34 7.27
CA ARG A 185 -7.93 16.34 6.20
C ARG A 185 -8.63 16.52 4.86
N ALA A 186 -8.09 17.38 4.03
CA ALA A 186 -8.48 17.57 2.65
C ALA A 186 -7.28 17.24 1.75
N ASP A 187 -7.45 16.30 0.83
CA ASP A 187 -6.40 15.82 -0.07
C ASP A 187 -6.84 16.03 -1.52
N GLY A 188 -6.00 16.71 -2.30
CA GLY A 188 -6.19 16.93 -3.73
C GLY A 188 -5.17 16.14 -4.55
N SER A 189 -5.63 15.17 -5.35
CA SER A 189 -4.77 14.31 -6.16
C SER A 189 -4.92 14.55 -7.66
N SER A 190 -3.79 14.62 -8.37
CA SER A 190 -3.76 14.71 -9.83
C SER A 190 -4.18 13.42 -10.54
N LYS A 191 -4.35 12.32 -9.81
CA LYS A 191 -4.83 11.04 -10.34
C LYS A 191 -6.30 11.05 -10.71
N PHE A 192 -7.06 12.05 -10.22
CA PHE A 192 -8.48 12.26 -10.50
C PHE A 192 -8.73 13.45 -11.43
N GLY A 193 -9.88 13.45 -12.08
CA GLY A 193 -10.34 14.57 -12.90
C GLY A 193 -10.51 15.88 -12.13
N PRO A 194 -10.56 17.04 -12.80
CA PRO A 194 -10.58 18.35 -12.14
C PRO A 194 -11.65 18.49 -11.07
N ASP A 195 -12.86 18.00 -11.33
CA ASP A 195 -14.03 18.15 -10.46
C ASP A 195 -14.06 17.15 -9.29
N LYS A 196 -13.20 16.11 -9.31
CA LYS A 196 -13.19 15.02 -8.34
C LYS A 196 -11.86 14.87 -7.60
N ARG A 197 -10.93 15.81 -7.77
CA ARG A 197 -9.58 15.77 -7.18
C ARG A 197 -9.59 15.76 -5.67
N TRP A 198 -10.52 16.48 -5.05
CA TRP A 198 -10.51 16.70 -3.61
C TRP A 198 -11.32 15.65 -2.86
N GLY A 199 -10.66 15.01 -1.91
CA GLY A 199 -11.26 14.14 -0.90
C GLY A 199 -11.23 14.80 0.47
N TYR A 200 -12.30 14.58 1.27
CA TYR A 200 -12.44 15.15 2.62
C TYR A 200 -12.58 14.02 3.64
N PHE A 201 -11.72 14.05 4.66
CA PHE A 201 -11.52 12.94 5.57
C PHE A 201 -11.58 13.41 7.04
N PRO A 202 -12.78 13.62 7.58
CA PRO A 202 -12.96 13.90 9.00
C PRO A 202 -12.80 12.65 9.85
N SER A 203 -12.28 12.82 11.07
CA SER A 203 -12.28 11.79 12.09
C SER A 203 -12.40 12.39 13.50
N GLY A 204 -12.97 11.60 14.41
CA GLY A 204 -13.11 11.97 15.81
C GLY A 204 -12.94 10.74 16.71
N ALA A 205 -12.35 10.95 17.86
CA ALA A 205 -12.18 9.95 18.90
C ALA A 205 -12.45 10.54 20.29
N LEU A 206 -13.07 9.74 21.14
CA LEU A 206 -13.28 10.05 22.55
C LEU A 206 -12.71 8.90 23.38
N ALA A 207 -12.12 9.23 24.52
CA ALA A 207 -11.72 8.22 25.48
C ALA A 207 -11.95 8.72 26.90
N TRP A 208 -12.32 7.79 27.77
CA TRP A 208 -12.54 8.02 29.18
C TRP A 208 -11.71 7.04 30.00
N ILE A 209 -10.77 7.57 30.79
CA ILE A 209 -9.96 6.77 31.71
C ILE A 209 -10.74 6.64 33.01
N ILE A 210 -11.51 5.56 33.11
CA ILE A 210 -12.44 5.29 34.20
C ILE A 210 -11.67 5.03 35.51
N SER A 211 -10.49 4.39 35.42
CA SER A 211 -9.63 4.11 36.57
C SER A 211 -9.16 5.36 37.33
N GLU A 212 -9.15 6.53 36.67
CA GLU A 212 -8.78 7.80 37.30
C GLU A 212 -9.94 8.46 38.06
N GLU A 213 -11.16 7.89 38.00
CA GLU A 213 -12.32 8.44 38.68
C GLU A 213 -12.29 8.18 40.20
N ASN A 214 -12.84 9.14 40.94
CA ASN A 214 -12.80 9.08 42.39
C ASN A 214 -13.47 7.83 42.96
N PHE A 215 -14.50 7.32 42.32
CA PHE A 215 -15.24 6.11 42.76
C PHE A 215 -14.46 4.81 42.55
N LEU A 216 -13.38 4.81 41.73
CA LEU A 216 -12.50 3.65 41.55
C LEU A 216 -11.17 3.74 42.27
N LYS A 217 -10.84 4.88 42.88
CA LYS A 217 -9.55 5.08 43.58
C LYS A 217 -9.33 4.08 44.72
N ASP A 218 -10.38 3.74 45.47
CA ASP A 218 -10.30 2.77 46.55
C ASP A 218 -10.06 1.34 46.06
N TYR A 219 -10.34 1.09 44.77
CA TYR A 219 -10.17 -0.20 44.10
C TYR A 219 -8.94 -0.24 43.19
N SER A 220 -8.05 0.77 43.23
CA SER A 220 -6.87 0.86 42.37
C SER A 220 -5.92 -0.34 42.48
N HIS A 221 -5.90 -1.00 43.66
CA HIS A 221 -5.15 -2.25 43.85
C HIS A 221 -5.72 -3.47 43.08
N ILE A 222 -6.98 -3.38 42.65
CA ILE A 222 -7.62 -4.42 41.81
C ILE A 222 -7.68 -3.95 40.35
N VAL A 223 -8.20 -2.73 40.12
CA VAL A 223 -8.36 -2.13 38.77
C VAL A 223 -7.27 -1.07 38.61
N SER A 224 -6.13 -1.49 38.06
CA SER A 224 -4.99 -0.60 37.83
C SER A 224 -5.20 0.31 36.64
N TYR A 225 -5.91 -0.17 35.64
CA TYR A 225 -6.23 0.60 34.42
C TYR A 225 -7.57 0.20 33.85
N LEU A 226 -8.40 1.17 33.51
CA LEU A 226 -9.66 0.94 32.81
C LEU A 226 -9.97 2.16 31.93
N LYS A 227 -10.01 1.95 30.61
CA LYS A 227 -10.24 3.02 29.63
C LYS A 227 -11.23 2.57 28.57
N LEU A 228 -12.32 3.30 28.47
CA LEU A 228 -13.28 3.17 27.38
C LEU A 228 -12.87 4.12 26.24
N ARG A 229 -12.88 3.63 25.01
CA ARG A 229 -12.57 4.43 23.82
C ARG A 229 -13.61 4.19 22.72
N ALA A 230 -13.91 5.24 21.96
CA ALA A 230 -14.77 5.20 20.81
C ALA A 230 -14.22 6.11 19.71
N SER A 231 -14.25 5.68 18.48
CA SER A 231 -13.80 6.48 17.36
C SER A 231 -14.66 6.28 16.11
N ILE A 232 -14.69 7.31 15.28
CA ILE A 232 -15.23 7.28 13.94
C ILE A 232 -14.30 8.07 13.04
N GLY A 233 -13.94 7.50 11.88
CA GLY A 233 -13.09 8.19 10.92
C GLY A 233 -13.41 7.81 9.49
N LYS A 234 -13.26 8.79 8.61
CA LYS A 234 -13.28 8.60 7.16
C LYS A 234 -11.86 8.69 6.62
N THR A 235 -11.46 7.75 5.78
CA THR A 235 -10.19 7.76 5.03
C THR A 235 -10.46 7.58 3.54
N GLY A 236 -9.50 7.96 2.70
CA GLY A 236 -9.58 7.82 1.26
C GLY A 236 -8.45 6.97 0.69
N SER A 237 -8.71 6.32 -0.44
CA SER A 237 -7.70 5.64 -1.24
C SER A 237 -7.72 6.20 -2.66
N GLN A 238 -6.50 6.41 -3.21
CA GLN A 238 -6.25 6.79 -4.60
C GLN A 238 -5.49 5.69 -5.36
N ASN A 239 -5.81 4.43 -5.05
CA ASN A 239 -5.14 3.28 -5.65
C ASN A 239 -5.59 3.05 -7.10
N LEU A 240 -5.17 3.97 -7.98
CA LEU A 240 -5.40 3.89 -9.43
C LEU A 240 -4.15 4.40 -10.16
N GLY A 241 -4.07 4.02 -11.45
CA GLY A 241 -3.00 4.47 -12.35
C GLY A 241 -3.02 5.99 -12.54
N ASN A 242 -1.86 6.56 -12.85
CA ASN A 242 -1.77 7.96 -13.24
C ASN A 242 -2.58 8.17 -14.54
N TYR A 243 -3.29 9.28 -14.62
CA TYR A 243 -4.10 9.67 -15.80
C TYR A 243 -5.28 8.74 -16.12
N ALA A 244 -5.68 7.81 -15.24
CA ALA A 244 -6.78 6.87 -15.49
C ALA A 244 -8.13 7.56 -15.79
N TRP A 245 -8.29 8.81 -15.38
CA TRP A 245 -9.47 9.62 -15.70
C TRP A 245 -9.51 10.12 -17.16
N ARG A 246 -8.37 10.04 -17.90
CA ARG A 246 -8.26 10.47 -19.31
C ARG A 246 -8.26 9.28 -20.25
N THR A 247 -8.85 9.45 -21.43
CA THR A 247 -8.58 8.56 -22.54
C THR A 247 -7.15 8.80 -23.02
N LEU A 248 -6.31 7.76 -22.90
CA LEU A 248 -4.93 7.83 -23.35
C LEU A 248 -4.81 7.34 -24.79
N MET A 249 -3.87 7.93 -25.51
CA MET A 249 -3.56 7.55 -26.89
C MET A 249 -2.25 6.78 -26.90
N GLY A 250 -2.18 5.76 -27.72
CA GLY A 250 -0.98 4.96 -27.96
C GLY A 250 -0.58 4.97 -29.41
N SER A 251 0.68 4.62 -29.69
CA SER A 251 1.15 4.41 -31.06
C SER A 251 0.45 3.23 -31.71
N ALA A 252 0.21 3.33 -32.97
CA ALA A 252 -0.30 2.26 -33.85
C ALA A 252 0.43 2.31 -35.17
N THR A 253 0.46 1.17 -35.88
CA THR A 253 1.00 1.07 -37.21
C THR A 253 -0.09 0.55 -38.13
N TYR A 254 -0.30 1.20 -39.24
CA TYR A 254 -1.20 0.74 -40.28
C TYR A 254 -0.44 0.76 -41.63
N ASN A 255 -0.27 -0.41 -42.24
CA ASN A 255 0.48 -0.60 -43.46
C ASN A 255 1.86 0.11 -43.41
N ASP A 256 2.64 -0.19 -42.34
CA ASP A 256 3.95 0.38 -42.03
C ASP A 256 3.99 1.90 -41.79
N ALA A 257 2.87 2.59 -41.87
CA ALA A 257 2.77 4.01 -41.53
C ALA A 257 2.50 4.21 -40.04
N PRO A 258 3.22 5.12 -39.40
CA PRO A 258 2.98 5.43 -37.99
C PRO A 258 1.63 6.15 -37.82
N GLY A 259 0.90 5.78 -36.74
CA GLY A 259 -0.38 6.35 -36.42
C GLY A 259 -0.60 6.35 -34.92
N ILE A 260 -1.75 6.84 -34.48
CA ILE A 260 -2.20 6.84 -33.10
C ILE A 260 -3.57 6.19 -32.98
N LYS A 261 -3.81 5.50 -31.86
CA LYS A 261 -5.11 4.96 -31.48
C LYS A 261 -5.37 5.15 -30.01
N PRO A 262 -6.62 5.20 -29.54
CA PRO A 262 -6.94 5.12 -28.12
C PRO A 262 -6.36 3.83 -27.52
N SER A 263 -5.65 3.96 -26.38
CA SER A 263 -5.01 2.85 -25.66
C SER A 263 -5.73 2.50 -24.36
N SER A 264 -6.47 3.45 -23.77
CA SER A 264 -7.31 3.23 -22.60
C SER A 264 -8.56 4.11 -22.69
N LEU A 265 -9.64 3.61 -22.12
CA LEU A 265 -10.88 4.39 -21.94
C LEU A 265 -10.79 5.17 -20.65
N GLY A 266 -10.86 6.50 -20.73
CA GLY A 266 -10.89 7.39 -19.57
C GLY A 266 -12.26 7.46 -18.92
N ASN A 267 -12.26 7.88 -17.64
CA ASN A 267 -13.48 8.14 -16.89
C ASN A 267 -13.26 9.38 -16.02
N ASP A 268 -13.79 10.51 -16.44
CA ASP A 268 -13.59 11.83 -15.81
C ASP A 268 -14.34 12.00 -14.48
N ILE A 269 -15.33 11.14 -14.20
CA ILE A 269 -16.06 11.12 -12.92
C ILE A 269 -15.39 10.29 -11.83
N LEU A 270 -14.22 9.68 -12.11
CA LEU A 270 -13.45 8.94 -11.12
C LEU A 270 -13.17 9.80 -9.87
N GLN A 271 -13.48 9.23 -8.72
CA GLN A 271 -13.32 9.88 -7.42
C GLN A 271 -12.64 8.97 -6.40
N TRP A 272 -12.30 9.53 -5.24
CA TRP A 272 -11.72 8.81 -4.14
C TRP A 272 -12.59 7.64 -3.70
N GLU A 273 -11.98 6.46 -3.59
CA GLU A 273 -12.54 5.37 -2.80
C GLU A 273 -12.56 5.82 -1.34
N SER A 274 -13.66 5.69 -0.64
CA SER A 274 -13.82 6.16 0.71
C SER A 274 -14.16 5.04 1.67
N GLN A 275 -13.50 5.08 2.83
CA GLN A 275 -13.69 4.12 3.90
C GLN A 275 -14.11 4.85 5.16
N VAL A 276 -15.21 4.42 5.78
CA VAL A 276 -15.65 4.86 7.11
C VAL A 276 -15.46 3.71 8.09
N GLN A 277 -14.68 3.96 9.13
CA GLN A 277 -14.48 3.02 10.24
C GLN A 277 -15.08 3.59 11.52
N LYS A 278 -15.80 2.75 12.25
CA LYS A 278 -16.31 2.99 13.59
C LYS A 278 -15.73 1.94 14.51
N GLU A 279 -15.31 2.35 15.69
CA GLU A 279 -14.69 1.46 16.66
C GLU A 279 -15.14 1.83 18.07
N ILE A 280 -15.35 0.82 18.91
CA ILE A 280 -15.49 0.93 20.34
C ILE A 280 -14.57 -0.09 20.99
N GLY A 281 -13.86 0.31 22.03
CA GLY A 281 -12.91 -0.56 22.72
C GLY A 281 -12.81 -0.25 24.20
N LEU A 282 -12.42 -1.26 24.95
CA LEU A 282 -12.14 -1.21 26.38
C LEU A 282 -10.73 -1.73 26.59
N ASP A 283 -9.85 -0.87 27.14
CA ASP A 283 -8.51 -1.25 27.58
C ASP A 283 -8.57 -1.47 29.10
N TYR A 284 -7.99 -2.57 29.58
CA TYR A 284 -8.07 -2.95 30.98
C TYR A 284 -6.72 -3.43 31.56
N GLY A 285 -6.53 -3.17 32.84
CA GLY A 285 -5.43 -3.66 33.65
C GLY A 285 -5.91 -3.97 35.07
N PHE A 286 -5.53 -5.11 35.60
CA PHE A 286 -5.88 -5.57 36.94
C PHE A 286 -4.66 -6.01 37.70
N TRP A 287 -4.67 -5.79 39.03
CA TRP A 287 -3.62 -6.19 40.00
C TRP A 287 -2.25 -5.67 39.59
N ASP A 288 -2.11 -4.33 39.55
CA ASP A 288 -0.89 -3.65 39.11
C ASP A 288 -0.43 -4.08 37.71
N ASP A 289 -1.40 -4.13 36.76
CA ASP A 289 -1.24 -4.54 35.37
C ASP A 289 -0.71 -5.98 35.19
N ARG A 290 -0.89 -6.81 36.21
CA ARG A 290 -0.53 -8.24 36.11
C ARG A 290 -1.38 -8.97 35.08
N ILE A 291 -2.65 -8.58 34.94
CA ILE A 291 -3.54 -8.99 33.88
C ILE A 291 -3.93 -7.71 33.13
N ARG A 292 -3.59 -7.63 31.86
CA ARG A 292 -3.89 -6.47 31.00
C ARG A 292 -4.26 -6.90 29.61
N GLY A 293 -4.99 -6.05 28.91
CA GLY A 293 -5.39 -6.35 27.54
C GLY A 293 -6.42 -5.37 27.01
N SER A 294 -7.01 -5.73 25.90
CA SER A 294 -8.07 -4.95 25.27
C SER A 294 -9.18 -5.81 24.69
N ILE A 295 -10.36 -5.21 24.57
CA ILE A 295 -11.53 -5.75 23.88
C ILE A 295 -11.99 -4.69 22.91
N GLY A 296 -12.11 -5.05 21.63
CA GLY A 296 -12.50 -4.13 20.58
C GLY A 296 -13.58 -4.69 19.66
N TYR A 297 -14.48 -3.82 19.24
CA TYR A 297 -15.39 -4.10 18.15
C TYR A 297 -15.31 -2.98 17.13
N TYR A 298 -15.17 -3.35 15.85
CA TYR A 298 -15.13 -2.39 14.77
C TYR A 298 -16.08 -2.75 13.64
N GLN A 299 -16.50 -1.72 12.92
CA GLN A 299 -17.18 -1.82 11.65
C GLN A 299 -16.54 -0.84 10.66
N LYS A 300 -16.12 -1.38 9.53
CA LYS A 300 -15.51 -0.67 8.41
C LYS A 300 -16.41 -0.84 7.19
N LYS A 301 -16.73 0.27 6.54
CA LYS A 301 -17.44 0.29 5.27
C LYS A 301 -16.59 0.99 4.24
N VAL A 302 -16.39 0.36 3.09
CA VAL A 302 -15.71 0.92 1.93
C VAL A 302 -16.75 1.17 0.85
N ASP A 303 -16.85 2.39 0.40
CA ASP A 303 -17.75 2.82 -0.67
C ASP A 303 -16.94 3.36 -1.86
N ASN A 304 -17.52 3.34 -3.05
CA ASN A 304 -16.90 3.80 -4.29
C ASN A 304 -15.60 3.03 -4.60
N LEU A 305 -15.61 1.71 -4.46
CA LEU A 305 -14.47 0.87 -4.80
C LEU A 305 -13.98 1.17 -6.22
N LEU A 306 -12.67 1.39 -6.35
CA LEU A 306 -12.02 1.54 -7.65
C LEU A 306 -11.84 0.17 -8.29
N TYR A 307 -12.60 -0.11 -9.31
CA TYR A 307 -12.64 -1.41 -9.98
C TYR A 307 -12.49 -1.26 -11.49
N SER A 308 -11.79 -2.21 -12.11
CA SER A 308 -11.67 -2.30 -13.57
C SER A 308 -12.84 -3.11 -14.11
N ASP A 309 -13.88 -2.42 -14.55
CA ASP A 309 -15.12 -3.00 -15.02
C ASP A 309 -14.98 -3.49 -16.47
N PRO A 310 -15.25 -4.77 -16.79
CA PRO A 310 -15.22 -5.27 -18.16
C PRO A 310 -16.23 -4.54 -19.05
N VAL A 311 -15.81 -4.19 -20.25
CA VAL A 311 -16.72 -3.58 -21.24
C VAL A 311 -16.84 -4.50 -22.46
N PRO A 312 -17.96 -4.41 -23.23
CA PRO A 312 -18.14 -5.19 -24.44
C PRO A 312 -17.00 -4.97 -25.42
N TYR A 313 -16.54 -6.02 -26.07
CA TYR A 313 -15.48 -5.96 -27.09
C TYR A 313 -15.78 -5.01 -28.26
N SER A 314 -17.05 -4.72 -28.51
CA SER A 314 -17.47 -3.70 -29.49
C SER A 314 -16.97 -2.30 -29.19
N SER A 315 -16.60 -2.02 -27.91
CA SER A 315 -15.98 -0.75 -27.50
C SER A 315 -14.51 -0.62 -27.92
N SER A 316 -13.88 -1.71 -28.39
CA SER A 316 -12.44 -1.83 -28.63
C SER A 316 -11.56 -1.76 -27.38
N PHE A 317 -12.15 -1.82 -26.20
CA PHE A 317 -11.47 -1.87 -24.91
C PHE A 317 -11.87 -3.13 -24.15
N SER A 318 -11.00 -3.58 -23.23
CA SER A 318 -11.30 -4.72 -22.37
C SER A 318 -11.99 -4.31 -21.06
N SER A 319 -11.70 -3.10 -20.59
CA SER A 319 -12.24 -2.61 -19.32
C SER A 319 -12.18 -1.08 -19.22
N VAL A 320 -12.95 -0.54 -18.29
CA VAL A 320 -12.88 0.85 -17.85
C VAL A 320 -12.80 0.90 -16.33
N THR A 321 -11.97 1.80 -15.78
CA THR A 321 -11.93 1.99 -14.33
C THR A 321 -13.13 2.81 -13.87
N GLN A 322 -13.86 2.31 -12.87
CA GLN A 322 -15.05 2.97 -12.31
C GLN A 322 -15.06 2.89 -10.78
N ASN A 323 -15.83 3.79 -10.16
CA ASN A 323 -16.14 3.72 -8.73
C ASN A 323 -17.43 2.92 -8.56
N ILE A 324 -17.31 1.60 -8.38
CA ILE A 324 -18.46 0.70 -8.24
C ILE A 324 -18.30 -0.22 -7.05
N GLY A 325 -19.43 -0.53 -6.42
CA GLY A 325 -19.46 -1.47 -5.32
C GLY A 325 -19.18 -0.88 -3.94
N SER A 326 -19.52 -1.67 -2.94
CA SER A 326 -19.22 -1.39 -1.54
C SER A 326 -18.95 -2.68 -0.77
N LEU A 327 -18.02 -2.60 0.17
CA LEU A 327 -17.63 -3.67 1.07
C LEU A 327 -17.89 -3.26 2.51
N LYS A 328 -18.34 -4.20 3.31
CA LYS A 328 -18.46 -4.05 4.76
C LYS A 328 -17.64 -5.12 5.46
N ASN A 329 -16.80 -4.68 6.37
CA ASN A 329 -16.04 -5.54 7.27
C ASN A 329 -16.41 -5.20 8.70
N LYS A 330 -16.70 -6.21 9.53
CA LYS A 330 -16.93 -6.07 10.96
C LYS A 330 -16.17 -7.13 11.71
N GLY A 331 -15.61 -6.76 12.84
CA GLY A 331 -14.81 -7.70 13.62
C GLY A 331 -14.82 -7.40 15.10
N PHE A 332 -14.47 -8.44 15.82
CA PHE A 332 -14.23 -8.41 17.25
C PHE A 332 -12.78 -8.84 17.49
N GLU A 333 -12.11 -8.11 18.37
CA GLU A 333 -10.73 -8.36 18.76
C GLU A 333 -10.65 -8.45 20.28
N PHE A 334 -9.90 -9.40 20.78
CA PHE A 334 -9.62 -9.60 22.18
C PHE A 334 -8.15 -9.96 22.34
N ASP A 335 -7.48 -9.27 23.23
CA ASP A 335 -6.15 -9.62 23.69
C ASP A 335 -6.08 -9.64 25.20
N VAL A 336 -5.25 -10.52 25.74
CA VAL A 336 -4.93 -10.57 27.16
C VAL A 336 -3.48 -10.98 27.35
N LYS A 337 -2.80 -10.25 28.22
CA LYS A 337 -1.47 -10.57 28.71
C LYS A 337 -1.51 -10.78 30.20
N VAL A 338 -0.91 -11.87 30.69
CA VAL A 338 -0.87 -12.25 32.10
C VAL A 338 0.57 -12.49 32.52
N ASP A 339 1.07 -11.72 33.47
CA ASP A 339 2.37 -11.95 34.11
C ASP A 339 2.17 -13.02 35.23
N ILE A 340 2.39 -14.29 34.90
CA ILE A 340 2.16 -15.43 35.81
C ILE A 340 3.20 -15.40 36.94
N ILE A 341 4.47 -15.22 36.60
CA ILE A 341 5.58 -15.06 37.53
C ILE A 341 6.29 -13.74 37.26
N LYS A 342 6.29 -12.87 38.23
CA LYS A 342 7.02 -11.59 38.19
C LYS A 342 7.93 -11.52 39.44
N ASN A 343 9.00 -12.32 39.45
CA ASN A 343 9.94 -12.37 40.55
C ASN A 343 11.24 -11.66 40.19
N THR A 344 11.31 -10.39 40.55
CA THR A 344 12.47 -9.51 40.29
C THR A 344 13.71 -9.89 41.14
N GLN A 345 13.54 -10.65 42.21
CA GLN A 345 14.68 -11.07 43.07
C GLN A 345 15.43 -12.27 42.52
N LYS A 346 14.78 -13.08 41.64
CA LYS A 346 15.36 -14.28 41.04
C LYS A 346 15.55 -14.19 39.55
N ASP A 347 15.35 -13.01 38.94
CA ASP A 347 15.36 -12.77 37.49
C ASP A 347 14.51 -13.77 36.69
N LEU A 348 13.47 -14.32 37.35
CA LEU A 348 12.54 -15.25 36.73
C LEU A 348 11.24 -14.55 36.42
N THR A 349 10.92 -14.48 35.11
CA THR A 349 9.63 -13.98 34.61
C THR A 349 8.98 -15.07 33.77
N TRP A 350 7.66 -15.18 33.90
CA TRP A 350 6.86 -16.01 33.02
C TRP A 350 5.58 -15.26 32.70
N ASP A 351 5.40 -14.92 31.43
CA ASP A 351 4.24 -14.25 30.90
C ASP A 351 3.49 -15.15 29.90
N PHE A 352 2.18 -14.93 29.80
CA PHE A 352 1.29 -15.59 28.87
C PHE A 352 0.56 -14.51 28.07
N ASP A 353 0.66 -14.58 26.74
CA ASP A 353 -0.04 -13.71 25.81
C ASP A 353 -1.03 -14.53 24.98
N PHE A 354 -2.28 -14.07 24.93
CA PHE A 354 -3.31 -14.65 24.08
C PHE A 354 -4.03 -13.55 23.31
N ASN A 355 -4.22 -13.77 22.03
CA ASN A 355 -5.03 -12.89 21.20
C ASN A 355 -5.94 -13.71 20.29
N VAL A 356 -7.13 -13.18 20.03
CA VAL A 356 -8.08 -13.73 19.08
C VAL A 356 -8.80 -12.61 18.35
N ALA A 357 -8.92 -12.75 17.05
CA ALA A 357 -9.67 -11.84 16.21
C ALA A 357 -10.62 -12.64 15.31
N ARG A 358 -11.84 -12.13 15.16
CA ARG A 358 -12.79 -12.63 14.18
C ARG A 358 -13.28 -11.49 13.33
N ASN A 359 -13.10 -11.59 12.02
CA ASN A 359 -13.63 -10.60 11.11
C ASN A 359 -14.55 -11.27 10.07
N ILE A 360 -15.54 -10.52 9.60
CA ILE A 360 -16.49 -10.94 8.57
C ILE A 360 -16.55 -9.83 7.53
N THR A 361 -16.18 -10.18 6.30
CA THR A 361 -16.25 -9.27 5.16
C THR A 361 -17.46 -9.66 4.31
N THR A 362 -18.28 -8.69 3.97
CA THR A 362 -19.46 -8.84 3.12
C THR A 362 -19.37 -7.86 1.97
N LEU A 363 -19.58 -8.33 0.76
CA LEU A 363 -19.82 -7.48 -0.39
C LEU A 363 -21.27 -6.99 -0.32
N GLU A 364 -21.49 -5.67 -0.12
CA GLU A 364 -22.85 -5.11 0.02
C GLU A 364 -23.45 -4.72 -1.33
N LYS A 365 -22.61 -4.28 -2.26
CA LYS A 365 -23.07 -3.83 -3.57
C LYS A 365 -21.99 -4.08 -4.62
N LEU A 366 -22.41 -4.54 -5.77
CA LEU A 366 -21.61 -4.60 -6.99
C LEU A 366 -22.36 -3.88 -8.12
N ASN A 367 -21.75 -3.76 -9.31
CA ASN A 367 -22.47 -3.32 -10.50
C ASN A 367 -23.68 -4.22 -10.74
N SER A 368 -24.82 -3.62 -11.06
CA SER A 368 -26.13 -4.30 -11.11
C SER A 368 -26.22 -5.42 -12.17
N GLU A 369 -25.23 -5.60 -13.02
CA GLU A 369 -25.23 -6.58 -14.10
C GLU A 369 -24.31 -7.79 -13.86
N ALA A 370 -23.48 -7.78 -12.79
CA ALA A 370 -22.59 -8.89 -12.49
C ALA A 370 -23.19 -9.82 -11.41
N GLU A 371 -23.74 -10.94 -11.83
CA GLU A 371 -24.19 -11.99 -10.89
C GLU A 371 -23.04 -12.84 -10.34
N TYR A 372 -21.82 -12.73 -10.90
CA TYR A 372 -20.70 -13.60 -10.56
C TYR A 372 -19.35 -12.85 -10.53
N PHE A 373 -18.53 -13.14 -9.51
CA PHE A 373 -17.10 -12.92 -9.55
C PHE A 373 -16.41 -14.13 -10.15
N GLY A 374 -15.81 -13.99 -11.33
CA GLY A 374 -14.96 -15.02 -11.91
C GLY A 374 -13.51 -14.87 -11.46
N GLY A 375 -13.01 -15.81 -10.70
CA GLY A 375 -11.59 -15.95 -10.38
C GLY A 375 -11.07 -17.26 -10.95
N GLY A 376 -10.59 -17.26 -12.20
CA GLY A 376 -10.07 -18.46 -12.87
C GLY A 376 -11.14 -19.37 -13.45
N ALA A 377 -10.71 -20.34 -14.26
CA ALA A 377 -11.61 -21.16 -15.08
C ALA A 377 -12.60 -22.08 -14.32
N TYR A 378 -12.52 -22.12 -12.98
CA TYR A 378 -13.30 -23.04 -12.17
C TYR A 378 -13.95 -22.46 -10.90
N ASP A 379 -13.71 -21.19 -10.56
CA ASP A 379 -14.25 -20.59 -9.35
C ASP A 379 -15.26 -19.48 -9.69
N TYR A 380 -16.54 -19.84 -9.64
CA TYR A 380 -17.65 -18.87 -9.69
C TYR A 380 -18.24 -18.73 -8.29
N PHE A 381 -18.12 -17.56 -7.70
CA PHE A 381 -18.83 -17.22 -6.48
C PHE A 381 -20.15 -16.52 -6.84
N LYS A 382 -21.27 -17.14 -6.49
CA LYS A 382 -22.58 -16.50 -6.57
C LYS A 382 -22.72 -15.52 -5.40
N ILE A 383 -23.12 -14.29 -5.68
CA ILE A 383 -23.39 -13.25 -4.69
C ILE A 383 -24.80 -13.42 -4.12
#